data_9dd746e6cf74517b1e643e10e6d2de1a
#
_entry.id   9dd746e6cf74517b1e643e10e6d2de1a
#
_cell.length_a   1.000
_cell.length_b   1.000
_cell.length_c   1.000
_cell.angle_alpha   90.00
_cell.angle_beta   90.00
_cell.angle_gamma   90.00
#
_symmetry.space_group_name_H-M   'P 1'
#
loop_
_entity.id
_entity.type
_entity.pdbx_description
1 polymer ?
#
loop_
_entity_poly.entity_id
_entity_poly.type
_entity_poly.pdbx_seq_one_letter_code
_entity_poly.pdbx_strand_id
1 'polypeptide(L)'
;AYNYDLTPYKVSNKYTSSWQLLAAYKEISSFSHWGNYLYVYTLNKYISNISDINLNCGQVFQLDMPNISDITLYLDNRVQTITTNYPPEILRHIILKSSLPTIKRIVPFGMATSMDIVWDGVHLIECQSDIIL
;
A
#
# COMPACT_ATOMS: atom_id res chain seq x y z
N ALA A 1 -3.15 -22.30 -5.95
CA ALA A 1 -1.94 -21.84 -5.25
C ALA A 1 -0.92 -21.48 -6.30
N TYR A 2 -0.55 -20.23 -6.43
CA TYR A 2 0.52 -19.81 -7.32
C TYR A 2 1.84 -20.28 -6.71
N ASN A 3 2.54 -21.20 -7.38
CA ASN A 3 3.90 -21.56 -7.06
C ASN A 3 4.79 -20.37 -7.46
N TYR A 4 5.11 -19.50 -6.50
CA TYR A 4 6.19 -18.55 -6.69
C TYR A 4 7.50 -19.31 -6.57
N ASP A 5 8.16 -19.54 -7.71
CA ASP A 5 9.54 -20.02 -7.74
C ASP A 5 10.46 -18.88 -7.28
N LEU A 6 10.60 -18.78 -5.95
CA LEU A 6 11.54 -17.86 -5.35
C LEU A 6 12.91 -18.51 -5.42
N THR A 7 13.68 -18.15 -6.43
CA THR A 7 15.06 -18.59 -6.50
C THR A 7 15.80 -18.25 -5.20
N PRO A 8 16.69 -19.10 -4.71
CA PRO A 8 17.46 -18.89 -3.46
C PRO A 8 18.11 -17.50 -3.38
N TYR A 9 18.50 -16.93 -4.51
CA TYR A 9 19.08 -15.59 -4.62
C TYR A 9 18.10 -14.47 -4.23
N LYS A 10 16.85 -14.54 -4.68
CA LYS A 10 15.82 -13.55 -4.31
C LYS A 10 15.48 -13.59 -2.83
N VAL A 11 15.57 -14.77 -2.25
CA VAL A 11 15.37 -15.02 -0.82
C VAL A 11 16.46 -14.37 0.02
N SER A 12 17.71 -14.65 -0.32
CA SER A 12 18.88 -14.08 0.35
C SER A 12 18.85 -12.55 0.34
N ASN A 13 18.49 -11.95 -0.79
CA ASN A 13 18.41 -10.51 -0.91
C ASN A 13 17.34 -9.87 -0.02
N LYS A 14 16.17 -10.47 0.12
CA LYS A 14 15.13 -9.95 1.00
C LYS A 14 15.56 -9.90 2.46
N TYR A 15 16.17 -10.96 2.95
CA TYR A 15 16.65 -11.04 4.33
C TYR A 15 17.76 -10.00 4.59
N THR A 16 18.74 -9.91 3.70
CA THR A 16 19.83 -8.94 3.81
C THR A 16 19.31 -7.50 3.73
N SER A 17 18.42 -7.21 2.78
CA SER A 17 17.82 -5.87 2.66
C SER A 17 16.97 -5.50 3.87
N SER A 18 16.35 -6.47 4.55
CA SER A 18 15.59 -6.22 5.77
C SER A 18 16.49 -5.74 6.92
N TRP A 19 17.64 -6.35 7.08
CA TRP A 19 18.63 -5.89 8.07
C TRP A 19 19.19 -4.51 7.72
N GLN A 20 19.41 -4.24 6.44
CA GLN A 20 19.87 -2.93 5.97
C GLN A 20 18.83 -1.84 6.25
N LEU A 21 17.54 -2.13 5.99
CA LEU A 21 16.45 -1.20 6.30
C LEU A 21 16.34 -0.94 7.80
N LEU A 22 16.43 -1.97 8.64
CA LEU A 22 16.39 -1.84 10.09
C LEU A 22 17.56 -0.99 10.61
N ALA A 23 18.74 -1.13 10.02
CA ALA A 23 19.90 -0.35 10.39
C ALA A 23 19.85 1.11 9.89
N ALA A 24 19.21 1.34 8.71
CA ALA A 24 19.15 2.66 8.08
C ALA A 24 18.06 3.56 8.67
N TYR A 25 16.95 2.99 9.13
CA TYR A 25 15.77 3.74 9.59
C TYR A 25 15.47 3.46 11.05
N LYS A 26 15.68 4.46 11.91
CA LYS A 26 15.39 4.38 13.36
C LYS A 26 13.91 4.21 13.67
N GLU A 27 13.05 4.56 12.72
CA GLU A 27 11.61 4.42 12.79
C GLU A 27 11.15 2.96 12.67
N ILE A 28 11.98 2.07 12.13
CA ILE A 28 11.71 0.64 12.08
C ILE A 28 12.18 0.01 13.39
N SER A 29 11.24 -0.48 14.18
CA SER A 29 11.55 -1.13 15.47
C SER A 29 11.99 -2.58 15.32
N SER A 30 11.39 -3.29 14.38
CA SER A 30 11.65 -4.71 14.13
C SER A 30 11.10 -5.12 12.77
N PHE A 31 11.45 -6.32 12.33
CA PHE A 31 10.74 -6.98 11.26
C PHE A 31 10.48 -8.45 11.60
N SER A 32 9.40 -8.98 11.04
CA SER A 32 9.06 -10.40 11.07
C SER A 32 8.86 -10.91 9.66
N HIS A 33 9.01 -12.22 9.47
CA HIS A 33 8.80 -12.82 8.15
C HIS A 33 8.14 -14.19 8.24
N TRP A 34 7.36 -14.52 7.23
CA TRP A 34 6.74 -15.84 7.04
C TRP A 34 7.32 -16.46 5.78
N GLY A 35 8.28 -17.39 5.99
CA GLY A 35 9.08 -17.90 4.90
C GLY A 35 9.72 -16.76 4.11
N ASN A 36 9.67 -16.86 2.77
CA ASN A 36 10.16 -15.84 1.86
C ASN A 36 9.03 -15.05 1.18
N TYR A 37 7.79 -15.27 1.64
CA TYR A 37 6.62 -14.70 0.98
C TYR A 37 6.28 -13.32 1.50
N LEU A 38 6.37 -13.12 2.82
CA LEU A 38 5.95 -11.90 3.47
C LEU A 38 6.97 -11.45 4.50
N TYR A 39 7.40 -10.20 4.39
CA TYR A 39 8.21 -9.48 5.38
C TYR A 39 7.43 -8.27 5.85
N VAL A 40 7.25 -8.14 7.15
CA VAL A 40 6.53 -7.03 7.78
C VAL A 40 7.49 -6.24 8.65
N TYR A 41 7.65 -4.95 8.33
CA TYR A 41 8.46 -4.02 9.10
C TYR A 41 7.55 -3.24 10.04
N THR A 42 7.72 -3.43 11.33
CA THR A 42 6.96 -2.70 12.35
C THR A 42 7.60 -1.34 12.58
N LEU A 43 6.80 -0.30 12.39
CA LEU A 43 7.22 1.08 12.63
C LEU A 43 6.79 1.52 14.02
N ASN A 44 7.69 2.20 14.75
CA ASN A 44 7.36 2.91 15.98
C ASN A 44 6.96 4.37 15.70
N LYS A 45 7.31 4.87 14.52
CA LYS A 45 6.96 6.20 14.03
C LYS A 45 6.88 6.19 12.50
N TYR A 46 6.07 7.08 11.94
CA TYR A 46 5.98 7.26 10.50
C TYR A 46 7.30 7.74 9.90
N ILE A 47 7.67 7.15 8.78
CA ILE A 47 8.85 7.55 8.00
C ILE A 47 8.41 8.58 6.96
N SER A 48 8.97 9.78 7.03
CA SER A 48 8.78 10.78 5.97
C SER A 48 9.28 10.22 4.64
N ASN A 49 8.50 10.39 3.59
CA ASN A 49 8.81 9.86 2.26
C ASN A 49 8.93 8.33 2.20
N ILE A 50 8.11 7.62 3.00
CA ILE A 50 8.07 6.15 3.02
C ILE A 50 7.90 5.55 1.61
N SER A 51 7.24 6.27 0.71
CA SER A 51 7.02 5.87 -0.68
C SER A 51 8.30 5.91 -1.54
N ASP A 52 9.38 6.53 -1.07
CA ASP A 52 10.70 6.52 -1.75
C ASP A 52 11.49 5.24 -1.43
N ILE A 53 11.06 4.51 -0.41
CA ILE A 53 11.70 3.25 -0.05
C ILE A 53 11.22 2.16 -0.98
N ASN A 54 12.11 1.68 -1.85
CA ASN A 54 11.81 0.58 -2.75
C ASN A 54 11.72 -0.73 -1.96
N LEU A 55 10.49 -1.20 -1.78
CA LEU A 55 10.24 -2.53 -1.24
C LEU A 55 10.06 -3.53 -2.38
N ASN A 56 10.60 -4.73 -2.17
CA ASN A 56 10.36 -5.85 -3.07
C ASN A 56 8.97 -6.47 -2.82
N CYS A 57 8.50 -7.28 -3.76
CA CYS A 57 7.24 -7.99 -3.63
C CYS A 57 7.16 -8.78 -2.30
N GLY A 58 6.07 -8.61 -1.58
CA GLY A 58 5.87 -9.25 -0.28
C GLY A 58 6.58 -8.56 0.89
N GLN A 59 7.06 -7.33 0.73
CA GLN A 59 7.58 -6.50 1.81
C GLN A 59 6.59 -5.37 2.09
N VAL A 60 6.19 -5.18 3.34
CA VAL A 60 5.20 -4.19 3.76
C VAL A 60 5.61 -3.49 5.05
N PHE A 61 5.22 -2.24 5.21
CA PHE A 61 5.32 -1.53 6.47
C PHE A 61 4.02 -1.66 7.27
N GLN A 62 4.14 -1.79 8.56
CA GLN A 62 3.04 -1.81 9.52
C GLN A 62 3.24 -0.67 10.53
N LEU A 63 2.22 0.15 10.69
CA LEU A 63 2.18 1.23 11.67
C LEU A 63 0.85 1.16 12.42
N ASP A 64 0.91 1.13 13.75
CA ASP A 64 -0.27 1.22 14.58
C ASP A 64 -0.73 2.68 14.68
N MET A 65 -2.01 2.92 14.41
CA MET A 65 -2.63 4.24 14.50
C MET A 65 -3.66 4.28 15.64
N PRO A 66 -3.58 5.26 16.55
CA PRO A 66 -4.57 5.38 17.62
C PRO A 66 -5.95 5.79 17.10
N ASN A 67 -6.02 6.61 16.06
CA ASN A 67 -7.27 7.08 15.47
C ASN A 67 -7.31 6.91 13.97
N ILE A 68 -8.41 6.42 13.44
CA ILE A 68 -8.59 6.26 11.99
C ILE A 68 -8.56 7.59 11.23
N SER A 69 -8.90 8.69 11.89
CA SER A 69 -8.83 10.04 11.29
C SER A 69 -7.42 10.47 10.95
N ASP A 70 -6.41 9.91 11.64
CA ASP A 70 -5.01 10.25 11.45
C ASP A 70 -4.43 9.65 10.16
N ILE A 71 -5.18 8.77 9.49
CA ILE A 71 -4.75 8.14 8.23
C ILE A 71 -4.30 9.18 7.19
N THR A 72 -4.96 10.32 7.16
CA THR A 72 -4.65 11.41 6.20
C THR A 72 -3.27 12.03 6.39
N LEU A 73 -2.68 11.89 7.58
CA LEU A 73 -1.32 12.35 7.88
C LEU A 73 -0.26 11.44 7.26
N TYR A 74 -0.63 10.20 6.94
CA TYR A 74 0.26 9.15 6.47
C TYR A 74 0.11 8.83 4.98
N LEU A 75 -0.87 9.46 4.32
CA LEU A 75 -1.11 9.29 2.89
C LEU A 75 -0.40 10.42 2.12
N ASP A 76 0.27 10.04 1.05
CA ASP A 76 0.85 10.99 0.11
C ASP A 76 0.10 10.97 -1.24
N ASN A 77 0.53 11.82 -2.17
CA ASN A 77 -0.08 11.97 -3.49
C ASN A 77 0.18 10.80 -4.45
N ARG A 78 0.89 9.76 -4.02
CA ARG A 78 1.14 8.53 -4.79
C ARG A 78 0.17 7.41 -4.44
N VAL A 79 -0.56 7.55 -3.32
CA VAL A 79 -1.56 6.55 -2.91
C VAL A 79 -2.81 6.70 -3.79
N GLN A 80 -3.15 5.65 -4.52
CA GLN A 80 -4.32 5.61 -5.40
C GLN A 80 -5.45 4.75 -4.85
N THR A 81 -5.11 3.64 -4.19
CA THR A 81 -6.09 2.67 -3.69
C THR A 81 -5.86 2.37 -2.22
N ILE A 82 -6.92 2.39 -1.44
CA ILE A 82 -6.95 1.95 -0.04
C ILE A 82 -7.79 0.69 0.05
N THR A 83 -7.23 -0.36 0.64
CA THR A 83 -8.00 -1.55 1.02
C THR A 83 -8.30 -1.52 2.51
N THR A 84 -9.52 -1.89 2.90
CA THR A 84 -9.97 -1.76 4.28
C THR A 84 -10.95 -2.85 4.68
N ASN A 85 -10.95 -3.21 5.97
CA ASN A 85 -12.05 -3.92 6.64
C ASN A 85 -12.96 -2.97 7.44
N TYR A 86 -12.63 -1.68 7.46
CA TYR A 86 -13.46 -0.64 8.06
C TYR A 86 -14.51 -0.15 7.05
N PRO A 87 -15.68 0.37 7.49
CA PRO A 87 -16.70 0.85 6.57
C PRO A 87 -16.15 1.87 5.56
N PRO A 88 -16.18 1.57 4.25
CA PRO A 88 -15.56 2.42 3.22
C PRO A 88 -16.11 3.85 3.19
N GLU A 89 -17.39 4.02 3.55
CA GLU A 89 -18.07 5.31 3.55
C GLU A 89 -17.46 6.28 4.58
N ILE A 90 -17.10 5.75 5.75
CA ILE A 90 -16.46 6.56 6.81
C ILE A 90 -15.08 7.01 6.37
N LEU A 91 -14.29 6.09 5.82
CA LEU A 91 -12.96 6.42 5.27
C LEU A 91 -13.07 7.43 4.13
N ARG A 92 -14.02 7.23 3.21
CA ARG A 92 -14.26 8.17 2.11
C ARG A 92 -14.55 9.57 2.64
N HIS A 93 -15.38 9.70 3.67
CA HIS A 93 -15.70 10.98 4.29
C HIS A 93 -14.47 11.66 4.91
N ILE A 94 -13.61 10.89 5.61
CA ILE A 94 -12.35 11.39 6.20
C ILE A 94 -11.43 11.89 5.09
N ILE A 95 -11.26 11.11 4.03
CA ILE A 95 -10.34 11.42 2.93
C ILE A 95 -10.82 12.62 2.10
N LEU A 96 -12.12 12.72 1.82
CA LEU A 96 -12.68 13.87 1.09
C LEU A 96 -12.45 15.18 1.82
N LYS A 97 -12.43 15.17 3.16
CA LYS A 97 -12.09 16.35 3.96
C LYS A 97 -10.62 16.73 3.90
N SER A 98 -9.73 15.81 3.57
CA SER A 98 -8.28 16.03 3.62
C SER A 98 -7.67 16.64 2.36
N SER A 99 -8.45 16.87 1.31
CA SER A 99 -7.97 17.41 0.03
C SER A 99 -6.88 16.53 -0.64
N LEU A 100 -6.94 15.22 -0.48
CA LEU A 100 -6.05 14.25 -1.15
C LEU A 100 -6.71 13.74 -2.46
N PRO A 101 -6.52 14.41 -3.59
CA PRO A 101 -7.26 14.13 -4.83
C PRO A 101 -6.81 12.83 -5.52
N THR A 102 -5.69 12.25 -5.10
CA THR A 102 -5.07 11.09 -5.75
C THR A 102 -5.70 9.76 -5.36
N ILE A 103 -6.41 9.71 -4.23
CA ILE A 103 -7.09 8.49 -3.79
C ILE A 103 -8.36 8.30 -4.61
N LYS A 104 -8.34 7.32 -5.49
CA LYS A 104 -9.42 7.03 -6.45
C LYS A 104 -10.32 5.88 -6.02
N ARG A 105 -9.78 4.96 -5.20
CA ARG A 105 -10.51 3.75 -4.78
C ARG A 105 -10.34 3.47 -3.29
N ILE A 106 -11.45 3.12 -2.64
CA ILE A 106 -11.49 2.54 -1.30
C ILE A 106 -12.31 1.27 -1.42
N VAL A 107 -11.69 0.12 -1.20
CA VAL A 107 -12.31 -1.19 -1.43
C VAL A 107 -12.05 -2.14 -0.27
N PRO A 108 -12.89 -3.16 -0.06
CA PRO A 108 -12.62 -4.20 0.93
C PRO A 108 -11.32 -4.96 0.64
N PHE A 109 -10.77 -5.60 1.68
CA PHE A 109 -9.61 -6.46 1.50
C PHE A 109 -9.87 -7.55 0.46
N GLY A 110 -8.87 -7.84 -0.37
CA GLY A 110 -8.95 -8.80 -1.46
C GLY A 110 -9.53 -8.25 -2.76
N MET A 111 -10.10 -7.03 -2.74
CA MET A 111 -10.76 -6.43 -3.91
C MET A 111 -9.89 -5.40 -4.66
N ALA A 112 -8.63 -5.25 -4.26
CA ALA A 112 -7.75 -4.24 -4.88
C ALA A 112 -7.52 -4.46 -6.38
N THR A 113 -7.51 -5.71 -6.83
CA THR A 113 -7.29 -6.10 -8.23
C THR A 113 -8.58 -6.41 -9.00
N SER A 114 -9.75 -6.26 -8.36
CA SER A 114 -11.04 -6.44 -9.05
C SER A 114 -11.25 -5.33 -10.06
N MET A 115 -11.34 -5.69 -11.33
CA MET A 115 -11.65 -4.72 -12.39
C MET A 115 -13.12 -4.32 -12.34
N ASP A 116 -13.37 -3.04 -12.56
CA ASP A 116 -14.71 -2.46 -12.73
C ASP A 116 -14.67 -1.49 -13.92
N ILE A 117 -15.83 -1.04 -14.39
CA ILE A 117 -15.97 -0.07 -15.48
C ILE A 117 -15.24 1.23 -15.13
N VAL A 118 -15.22 1.62 -13.86
CA VAL A 118 -14.40 2.71 -13.36
C VAL A 118 -13.19 2.15 -12.64
N TRP A 119 -12.02 2.29 -13.26
CA TRP A 119 -10.75 1.84 -12.70
C TRP A 119 -9.86 3.04 -12.38
N ASP A 120 -9.39 3.10 -11.13
CA ASP A 120 -8.51 4.19 -10.64
C ASP A 120 -9.02 5.62 -10.95
N GLY A 121 -10.34 5.78 -10.95
CA GLY A 121 -11.01 7.05 -11.24
C GLY A 121 -11.14 7.38 -12.72
N VAL A 122 -10.82 6.43 -13.59
CA VAL A 122 -10.95 6.53 -15.04
C VAL A 122 -12.10 5.63 -15.50
N HIS A 123 -13.06 6.19 -16.25
CA HIS A 123 -14.14 5.42 -16.85
C HIS A 123 -13.60 4.74 -18.11
N LEU A 124 -13.35 3.42 -18.02
CA LEU A 124 -12.63 2.67 -19.05
C LEU A 124 -13.31 2.72 -20.41
N ILE A 125 -14.63 2.70 -20.45
CA ILE A 125 -15.41 2.76 -21.70
C ILE A 125 -15.26 4.13 -22.36
N GLU A 126 -15.37 5.21 -21.59
CA GLU A 126 -15.23 6.58 -22.10
C GLU A 126 -13.81 6.88 -22.63
N CYS A 127 -12.80 6.35 -21.94
CA CYS A 127 -11.41 6.52 -22.36
C CYS A 127 -11.02 5.75 -23.63
N GLN A 128 -11.77 4.69 -23.96
CA GLN A 128 -11.49 3.83 -25.11
C GLN A 128 -12.45 4.07 -26.28
N SER A 129 -13.49 4.88 -26.10
CA SER A 129 -14.43 5.22 -27.14
C SER A 129 -14.10 6.60 -27.70
N ASP A 130 -13.66 6.67 -28.97
CA ASP A 130 -13.70 7.90 -29.74
C ASP A 130 -15.16 8.24 -30.01
N ILE A 131 -15.72 9.18 -29.25
CA ILE A 131 -17.04 9.73 -29.56
C ILE A 131 -16.86 10.63 -30.78
N ILE A 132 -17.18 10.09 -31.94
CA ILE A 132 -17.34 10.90 -33.16
C ILE A 132 -18.71 11.57 -33.04
N LEU A 133 -18.69 12.85 -32.73
CA LEU A 133 -19.89 13.70 -32.78
C LEU A 133 -20.13 14.18 -34.22
#